data_203bcb4482db97fdd85f9866edf04adf
#
_entry.id   203bcb4482db97fdd85f9866edf04adf
#
_cell.length_a   1.000
_cell.length_b   1.000
_cell.length_c   1.000
_cell.angle_alpha   90.00
_cell.angle_beta   90.00
_cell.angle_gamma   90.00
#
_symmetry.space_group_name_H-M   'P 1'
#
loop_
_entity.id
_entity.type
_entity.pdbx_description
1 polymer ?
#
loop_
_entity_poly.entity_id
_entity_poly.type
_entity_poly.pdbx_seq_one_letter_code
_entity_poly.pdbx_strand_id
1 'polypeptide(L)'
;MLSSSTLALSCLLIVSPNVFAAPSLVPAAGQSIPLVRRAQPERTVAEWETWAKNEREVLTAKYGGNMEKRSTGTNLLTNQNADSSYFGTVAIGTPPVSFNVILDTGSSDLWVADQACTTGCSKIQLYDDLSSSTFHNLSEPFNIQYGSGAAEGTLGQDIVQMAGFSVPNQVFAAVTQVTSGLLEPPVSGLLGLGWQSIASSKATPFWQTLASSGAWSDPVMAFQLTRFMNGSNVNTEEPGGSFTMGFVNSSLYTGSIDYQAIPTVPSYWILPMASLTVQGSSISIPSGSSSYSAIDTGTTLIGGPSSVIQSIFAQIPGSQPGTGNWQGYYTYPCTTAVNVAISFGGPSWPISPADFQLTKISSSQCVGAFFELNTGGTAPNWIVGDTFLKNVYSVFRYNPAAVGFAALSNTAIAMNGVNAAPPSATIGSVSASATAGTGGGSNSASHRWGVPWAPLVGGISIAVGAAWM
;
A
#
# COMPACT_ATOMS: atom_id res chain seq x y z
N MET A 1 -37.31 -90.29 20.95
CA MET A 1 -36.62 -90.97 22.14
C MET A 1 -35.43 -90.10 22.47
N LEU A 2 -35.37 -89.67 23.72
CA LEU A 2 -34.17 -89.17 24.45
C LEU A 2 -33.80 -87.75 24.08
N SER A 3 -33.77 -86.90 24.92
CA SER A 3 -33.69 -86.63 26.38
C SER A 3 -32.83 -85.33 26.50
N SER A 4 -33.49 -84.29 26.94
CA SER A 4 -32.90 -82.99 27.24
C SER A 4 -32.02 -83.07 28.50
N SER A 5 -30.89 -82.37 28.49
CA SER A 5 -30.18 -81.99 29.72
C SER A 5 -29.69 -80.60 29.60
N THR A 6 -30.34 -79.76 30.34
CA THR A 6 -29.97 -78.35 30.58
C THR A 6 -28.80 -78.26 31.56
N LEU A 7 -27.72 -77.66 31.18
CA LEU A 7 -26.64 -77.27 32.07
C LEU A 7 -26.66 -75.76 32.23
N ALA A 8 -27.04 -75.31 33.41
CA ALA A 8 -26.92 -73.91 33.81
C ALA A 8 -25.46 -73.55 34.15
N LEU A 9 -24.89 -72.67 33.45
CA LEU A 9 -23.55 -72.16 33.72
C LEU A 9 -23.67 -70.79 34.46
N SER A 10 -23.41 -70.81 35.73
CA SER A 10 -23.34 -69.61 36.57
C SER A 10 -22.05 -68.88 36.26
N CYS A 11 -22.14 -67.74 35.65
CA CYS A 11 -21.04 -66.81 35.52
C CYS A 11 -20.86 -65.99 36.79
N LEU A 12 -19.76 -66.26 37.49
CA LEU A 12 -19.27 -65.43 38.59
C LEU A 12 -18.57 -64.20 37.98
N LEU A 13 -19.19 -63.08 38.16
CA LEU A 13 -18.54 -61.76 37.83
C LEU A 13 -17.57 -61.42 38.95
N ILE A 14 -16.27 -61.61 38.67
CA ILE A 14 -15.19 -61.09 39.53
C ILE A 14 -15.02 -59.60 39.17
N VAL A 15 -15.51 -58.72 40.00
CA VAL A 15 -15.24 -57.29 39.90
C VAL A 15 -13.86 -57.05 40.54
N SER A 16 -12.86 -56.82 39.69
CA SER A 16 -11.55 -56.37 40.16
C SER A 16 -11.61 -54.85 40.42
N PRO A 17 -11.25 -54.37 41.60
CA PRO A 17 -11.14 -52.94 41.79
C PRO A 17 -9.93 -52.42 41.01
N ASN A 18 -10.16 -51.64 39.95
CA ASN A 18 -9.12 -50.86 39.31
C ASN A 18 -8.63 -49.78 40.30
N VAL A 19 -7.53 -50.08 40.97
CA VAL A 19 -6.78 -49.05 41.70
C VAL A 19 -6.09 -48.18 40.66
N PHE A 20 -6.63 -47.03 40.41
CA PHE A 20 -5.90 -45.98 39.69
C PHE A 20 -4.76 -45.52 40.57
N ALA A 21 -3.55 -46.02 40.30
CA ALA A 21 -2.35 -45.44 40.86
C ALA A 21 -2.23 -44.00 40.31
N ALA A 22 -2.35 -43.03 41.18
CA ALA A 22 -2.03 -41.62 40.82
C ALA A 22 -0.55 -41.63 40.35
N PRO A 23 -0.25 -40.93 39.23
CA PRO A 23 1.12 -40.80 38.79
C PRO A 23 1.92 -40.12 39.89
N SER A 24 2.91 -40.80 40.43
CA SER A 24 3.89 -40.22 41.33
C SER A 24 4.64 -39.16 40.53
N LEU A 25 4.45 -37.87 40.88
CA LEU A 25 5.30 -36.80 40.41
C LEU A 25 6.72 -37.02 40.99
N VAL A 26 7.51 -37.84 40.29
CA VAL A 26 8.97 -37.81 40.45
C VAL A 26 9.36 -36.44 39.87
N PRO A 27 9.97 -35.52 40.64
CA PRO A 27 10.48 -34.30 40.09
C PRO A 27 11.49 -34.68 39.01
N ALA A 28 11.20 -34.40 37.75
CA ALA A 28 12.18 -34.53 36.68
C ALA A 28 13.38 -33.68 37.10
N ALA A 29 14.55 -34.29 37.17
CA ALA A 29 15.80 -33.58 37.46
C ALA A 29 15.88 -32.41 36.48
N GLY A 30 15.76 -31.18 37.00
CA GLY A 30 15.73 -29.98 36.18
C GLY A 30 16.99 -29.90 35.32
N GLN A 31 16.84 -29.94 34.01
CA GLN A 31 17.94 -29.63 33.10
C GLN A 31 18.29 -28.17 33.25
N SER A 32 19.46 -27.88 33.80
CA SER A 32 20.01 -26.50 33.81
C SER A 32 20.58 -26.20 32.44
N ILE A 33 19.97 -25.27 31.73
CA ILE A 33 20.52 -24.72 30.49
C ILE A 33 21.35 -23.49 30.89
N PRO A 34 22.68 -23.51 30.69
CA PRO A 34 23.49 -22.34 31.01
C PRO A 34 23.10 -21.14 30.10
N LEU A 35 22.69 -20.06 30.71
CA LEU A 35 22.45 -18.81 29.99
C LEU A 35 23.81 -18.14 29.72
N VAL A 36 24.21 -18.13 28.44
CA VAL A 36 25.38 -17.37 28.00
C VAL A 36 24.98 -15.95 27.72
N ARG A 37 25.59 -15.00 28.44
CA ARG A 37 25.39 -13.59 28.20
C ARG A 37 25.98 -13.24 26.81
N ARG A 38 25.14 -12.78 25.87
CA ARG A 38 25.64 -12.21 24.61
C ARG A 38 26.47 -10.98 24.92
N ALA A 39 27.65 -10.85 24.31
CA ALA A 39 28.39 -9.60 24.32
C ALA A 39 27.50 -8.50 23.72
N GLN A 40 27.33 -7.40 24.43
CA GLN A 40 26.61 -6.27 23.89
C GLN A 40 27.52 -5.58 22.87
N PRO A 41 27.01 -5.24 21.67
CA PRO A 41 27.77 -4.44 20.72
C PRO A 41 28.06 -3.06 21.32
N GLU A 42 29.22 -2.51 21.03
CA GLU A 42 29.51 -1.11 21.34
C GLU A 42 28.55 -0.23 20.55
N ARG A 43 27.87 0.69 21.23
CA ARG A 43 26.90 1.62 20.65
C ARG A 43 27.28 3.03 21.01
N THR A 44 27.06 3.95 20.07
CA THR A 44 27.08 5.39 20.32
C THR A 44 25.92 5.81 21.24
N VAL A 45 25.98 7.01 21.81
CA VAL A 45 24.91 7.53 22.68
C VAL A 45 23.57 7.54 21.94
N ALA A 46 23.54 7.98 20.68
CA ALA A 46 22.32 8.03 19.86
C ALA A 46 21.74 6.64 19.59
N GLU A 47 22.58 5.64 19.36
CA GLU A 47 22.14 4.25 19.19
C GLU A 47 21.62 3.66 20.52
N TRP A 48 22.20 4.05 21.66
CA TRP A 48 21.68 3.67 22.96
C TRP A 48 20.33 4.31 23.27
N GLU A 49 20.14 5.57 22.91
CA GLU A 49 18.84 6.25 23.06
C GLU A 49 17.76 5.57 22.23
N THR A 50 18.06 5.24 20.96
CA THR A 50 17.15 4.52 20.07
C THR A 50 16.84 3.12 20.61
N TRP A 51 17.86 2.38 21.05
CA TRP A 51 17.69 1.05 21.62
C TRP A 51 16.84 1.09 22.90
N ALA A 52 17.13 2.02 23.82
CA ALA A 52 16.39 2.14 25.07
C ALA A 52 14.92 2.52 24.86
N LYS A 53 14.65 3.37 23.86
CA LYS A 53 13.28 3.69 23.44
C LYS A 53 12.56 2.46 22.94
N ASN A 54 13.18 1.69 22.05
CA ASN A 54 12.61 0.48 21.49
C ASN A 54 12.36 -0.59 22.56
N GLU A 55 13.31 -0.82 23.48
CA GLU A 55 13.15 -1.76 24.59
C GLU A 55 12.00 -1.35 25.52
N ARG A 56 11.87 -0.08 25.84
CA ARG A 56 10.73 0.43 26.61
C ARG A 56 9.41 0.16 25.90
N GLU A 57 9.34 0.40 24.58
CA GLU A 57 8.15 0.16 23.78
C GLU A 57 7.80 -1.34 23.75
N VAL A 58 8.78 -2.21 23.57
CA VAL A 58 8.61 -3.67 23.58
C VAL A 58 8.10 -4.16 24.95
N LEU A 59 8.68 -3.66 26.05
CA LEU A 59 8.24 -4.05 27.40
C LEU A 59 6.87 -3.49 27.74
N THR A 60 6.55 -2.27 27.30
CA THR A 60 5.23 -1.67 27.46
C THR A 60 4.19 -2.47 26.65
N ALA A 61 4.51 -2.88 25.43
CA ALA A 61 3.65 -3.73 24.62
C ALA A 61 3.42 -5.11 25.23
N LYS A 62 4.44 -5.67 25.92
CA LYS A 62 4.38 -7.03 26.48
C LYS A 62 3.71 -7.11 27.86
N TYR A 63 3.87 -6.05 28.71
CA TYR A 63 3.48 -6.08 30.11
C TYR A 63 2.59 -4.91 30.55
N GLY A 64 2.43 -3.89 29.72
CA GLY A 64 1.54 -2.75 30.01
C GLY A 64 0.09 -3.18 29.95
N GLY A 65 -0.57 -3.26 31.09
CA GLY A 65 -2.01 -3.53 31.18
C GLY A 65 -2.82 -2.36 30.64
N ASN A 66 -3.55 -2.51 29.59
CA ASN A 66 -4.23 -1.61 28.67
C ASN A 66 -3.31 -1.15 27.54
N MET A 67 -3.06 -2.03 26.58
CA MET A 67 -2.55 -1.61 25.28
C MET A 67 -3.60 -0.70 24.63
N GLU A 68 -3.37 0.62 24.64
CA GLU A 68 -3.97 1.45 23.60
C GLU A 68 -3.61 0.78 22.27
N LYS A 69 -4.61 0.40 21.48
CA LYS A 69 -4.40 -0.14 20.15
C LYS A 69 -3.48 0.84 19.43
N ARG A 70 -2.28 0.39 19.04
CA ARG A 70 -1.39 1.23 18.24
C ARG A 70 -2.11 1.48 16.93
N SER A 71 -2.58 2.69 16.76
CA SER A 71 -3.46 3.08 15.68
C SER A 71 -2.72 3.86 14.59
N THR A 72 -1.38 3.87 14.66
CA THR A 72 -0.49 4.54 13.71
C THR A 72 0.68 3.64 13.37
N GLY A 73 1.14 3.71 12.12
CA GLY A 73 2.29 2.95 11.65
C GLY A 73 3.08 3.70 10.60
N THR A 74 4.40 3.45 10.54
CA THR A 74 5.29 4.00 9.52
C THR A 74 6.04 2.87 8.84
N ASN A 75 6.02 2.85 7.51
CA ASN A 75 6.88 2.03 6.67
C ASN A 75 7.89 2.95 6.00
N LEU A 76 9.18 2.75 6.26
CA LEU A 76 10.24 3.49 5.60
C LEU A 76 10.40 2.98 4.18
N LEU A 77 10.54 3.89 3.22
CA LEU A 77 10.64 3.56 1.81
C LEU A 77 12.11 3.50 1.36
N THR A 78 12.36 2.68 0.38
CA THR A 78 13.60 2.67 -0.40
C THR A 78 13.34 3.28 -1.76
N ASN A 79 14.18 4.22 -2.15
CA ASN A 79 14.25 4.79 -3.49
C ASN A 79 15.19 3.93 -4.32
N GLN A 80 14.72 3.45 -5.45
CA GLN A 80 15.47 2.55 -6.31
C GLN A 80 15.84 3.24 -7.63
N ASN A 81 17.07 3.04 -8.07
CA ASN A 81 17.58 3.49 -9.38
C ASN A 81 17.32 4.98 -9.63
N ALA A 82 17.69 5.85 -8.67
CA ALA A 82 17.55 7.30 -8.78
C ALA A 82 16.13 7.74 -9.16
N ASP A 83 15.17 7.47 -8.30
CA ASP A 83 13.74 7.82 -8.42
C ASP A 83 12.97 7.02 -9.48
N SER A 84 13.50 5.89 -9.96
CA SER A 84 12.77 5.04 -10.89
C SER A 84 11.56 4.38 -10.25
N SER A 85 11.68 3.97 -8.97
CA SER A 85 10.58 3.42 -8.18
C SER A 85 10.82 3.59 -6.68
N TYR A 86 9.76 3.41 -5.90
CA TYR A 86 9.79 3.43 -4.43
C TYR A 86 9.12 2.18 -3.90
N PHE A 87 9.78 1.48 -3.00
CA PHE A 87 9.22 0.29 -2.39
C PHE A 87 9.31 0.33 -0.86
N GLY A 88 8.39 -0.37 -0.23
CA GLY A 88 8.36 -0.62 1.20
C GLY A 88 8.44 -2.11 1.48
N THR A 89 8.19 -2.50 2.74
CA THR A 89 8.28 -3.89 3.17
C THR A 89 6.96 -4.36 3.78
N VAL A 90 6.50 -5.53 3.38
CA VAL A 90 5.37 -6.25 3.96
C VAL A 90 5.84 -7.61 4.44
N ALA A 91 5.26 -8.16 5.51
CA ALA A 91 5.49 -9.55 5.89
C ALA A 91 4.25 -10.39 5.64
N ILE A 92 4.44 -11.60 5.14
CA ILE A 92 3.37 -12.56 4.84
C ILE A 92 3.68 -13.89 5.50
N GLY A 93 2.67 -14.51 6.09
CA GLY A 93 2.71 -15.88 6.57
C GLY A 93 3.07 -16.08 8.04
N THR A 94 3.15 -17.35 8.43
CA THR A 94 3.54 -17.80 9.76
C THR A 94 4.55 -18.98 9.65
N PRO A 95 5.82 -18.78 10.01
CA PRO A 95 6.42 -17.53 10.48
C PRO A 95 6.42 -16.43 9.42
N PRO A 96 6.43 -15.14 9.81
CA PRO A 96 6.38 -14.02 8.85
C PRO A 96 7.67 -13.94 8.03
N VAL A 97 7.51 -13.85 6.71
CA VAL A 97 8.60 -13.62 5.75
C VAL A 97 8.43 -12.24 5.13
N SER A 98 9.52 -11.48 5.05
CA SER A 98 9.52 -10.10 4.52
C SER A 98 9.65 -10.08 3.00
N PHE A 99 8.84 -9.24 2.36
CA PHE A 99 8.86 -8.99 0.92
C PHE A 99 8.95 -7.49 0.67
N ASN A 100 9.83 -7.09 -0.24
CA ASN A 100 9.87 -5.73 -0.76
C ASN A 100 8.79 -5.58 -1.82
N VAL A 101 7.92 -4.60 -1.69
CA VAL A 101 6.78 -4.39 -2.58
C VAL A 101 6.65 -2.91 -2.99
N ILE A 102 6.31 -2.67 -4.24
CA ILE A 102 5.89 -1.33 -4.67
C ILE A 102 4.59 -0.98 -3.94
N LEU A 103 4.51 0.21 -3.35
CA LEU A 103 3.30 0.73 -2.72
C LEU A 103 2.54 1.57 -3.74
N ASP A 104 1.49 0.99 -4.32
CA ASP A 104 0.86 1.46 -5.55
C ASP A 104 -0.57 1.95 -5.31
N THR A 105 -0.79 3.27 -5.33
CA THR A 105 -2.14 3.86 -5.23
C THR A 105 -2.94 3.75 -6.54
N GLY A 106 -2.31 3.33 -7.64
CA GLY A 106 -2.93 3.11 -8.95
C GLY A 106 -3.54 1.72 -9.15
N SER A 107 -3.30 0.77 -8.23
CA SER A 107 -3.92 -0.55 -8.25
C SER A 107 -4.38 -0.99 -6.86
N SER A 108 -5.03 -2.18 -6.74
CA SER A 108 -5.71 -2.55 -5.49
C SER A 108 -5.38 -3.96 -4.98
N ASP A 109 -4.59 -4.72 -5.73
CA ASP A 109 -4.26 -6.09 -5.36
C ASP A 109 -2.90 -6.17 -4.67
N LEU A 110 -2.77 -7.02 -3.66
CA LEU A 110 -1.50 -7.48 -3.14
C LEU A 110 -1.09 -8.74 -3.90
N TRP A 111 0.12 -8.75 -4.43
CA TRP A 111 0.72 -9.96 -4.97
C TRP A 111 2.23 -10.00 -4.74
N VAL A 112 2.76 -11.20 -4.62
CA VAL A 112 4.20 -11.48 -4.51
C VAL A 112 4.57 -12.65 -5.40
N ALA A 113 5.81 -12.67 -5.87
CA ALA A 113 6.34 -13.78 -6.66
C ALA A 113 6.42 -15.06 -5.80
N ASP A 114 5.89 -16.15 -6.33
CA ASP A 114 5.85 -17.47 -5.72
C ASP A 114 7.12 -18.27 -6.05
N GLN A 115 7.45 -19.30 -5.25
CA GLN A 115 8.55 -20.24 -5.54
C GLN A 115 8.39 -20.97 -6.88
N ALA A 116 7.17 -21.16 -7.36
CA ALA A 116 6.88 -21.73 -8.67
C ALA A 116 7.04 -20.73 -9.81
N CYS A 117 7.45 -19.48 -9.53
CA CYS A 117 7.61 -18.47 -10.56
C CYS A 117 8.75 -18.80 -11.52
N THR A 118 8.41 -18.90 -12.83
CA THR A 118 9.33 -19.30 -13.89
C THR A 118 9.80 -18.16 -14.76
N THR A 119 9.12 -17.03 -14.74
CA THR A 119 9.39 -15.88 -15.62
C THR A 119 9.33 -14.57 -14.86
N GLY A 120 10.34 -13.71 -15.02
CA GLY A 120 10.38 -12.36 -14.46
C GLY A 120 10.70 -12.27 -12.96
N CYS A 121 11.04 -13.39 -12.28
CA CYS A 121 11.19 -13.47 -10.83
C CYS A 121 12.62 -13.82 -10.37
N SER A 122 13.63 -13.48 -11.14
CA SER A 122 15.01 -13.82 -10.81
C SER A 122 15.60 -12.86 -9.76
N LYS A 123 16.36 -13.41 -8.79
CA LYS A 123 17.09 -12.63 -7.77
C LYS A 123 16.22 -11.80 -6.82
N ILE A 124 14.98 -12.22 -6.60
CA ILE A 124 14.05 -11.61 -5.65
C ILE A 124 13.63 -12.61 -4.58
N GLN A 125 13.07 -12.14 -3.46
CA GLN A 125 12.49 -13.00 -2.44
C GLN A 125 11.22 -13.64 -3.01
N LEU A 126 11.10 -14.96 -2.87
CA LEU A 126 9.93 -15.73 -3.32
C LEU A 126 9.11 -16.18 -2.13
N TYR A 127 7.80 -16.20 -2.30
CA TYR A 127 6.85 -16.73 -1.32
C TYR A 127 6.77 -18.24 -1.44
N ASP A 128 6.88 -18.93 -0.30
CA ASP A 128 6.74 -20.39 -0.18
C ASP A 128 5.45 -20.71 0.58
N ASP A 129 4.44 -21.10 -0.14
CA ASP A 129 3.13 -21.44 0.40
C ASP A 129 3.17 -22.67 1.34
N LEU A 130 4.12 -23.57 1.14
CA LEU A 130 4.32 -24.74 2.00
C LEU A 130 5.00 -24.41 3.33
N SER A 131 5.68 -23.28 3.41
CA SER A 131 6.39 -22.83 4.60
C SER A 131 5.52 -22.00 5.55
N SER A 132 4.32 -21.55 5.13
CA SER A 132 3.41 -20.83 6.00
C SER A 132 2.31 -21.74 6.56
N SER A 133 2.27 -21.84 7.89
CA SER A 133 1.25 -22.65 8.59
C SER A 133 -0.16 -22.01 8.56
N THR A 134 -0.28 -20.77 8.14
CA THR A 134 -1.55 -20.03 8.06
C THR A 134 -2.01 -19.78 6.63
N PHE A 135 -1.26 -20.24 5.63
CA PHE A 135 -1.65 -20.12 4.24
C PHE A 135 -2.88 -20.97 3.92
N HIS A 136 -3.78 -20.39 3.17
CA HIS A 136 -4.95 -21.04 2.61
C HIS A 136 -5.07 -20.76 1.12
N ASN A 137 -4.95 -21.81 0.30
CA ASN A 137 -5.09 -21.70 -1.15
C ASN A 137 -6.58 -21.56 -1.51
N LEU A 138 -6.96 -20.48 -2.20
CA LEU A 138 -8.32 -20.27 -2.69
C LEU A 138 -8.58 -20.98 -4.02
N SER A 139 -7.52 -21.42 -4.71
CA SER A 139 -7.60 -22.10 -6.02
C SER A 139 -8.29 -21.27 -7.11
N GLU A 140 -8.34 -19.95 -6.95
CA GLU A 140 -8.88 -19.03 -7.94
C GLU A 140 -7.74 -18.44 -8.79
N PRO A 141 -7.87 -18.42 -10.13
CA PRO A 141 -6.86 -17.81 -10.98
C PRO A 141 -6.80 -16.30 -10.78
N PHE A 142 -5.61 -15.76 -10.81
CA PHE A 142 -5.34 -14.33 -10.76
C PHE A 142 -4.61 -13.89 -12.01
N ASN A 143 -5.06 -12.79 -12.59
CA ASN A 143 -4.38 -12.08 -13.68
C ASN A 143 -4.59 -10.58 -13.51
N ILE A 144 -3.51 -9.81 -13.64
CA ILE A 144 -3.56 -8.36 -13.62
C ILE A 144 -2.68 -7.80 -14.72
N GLN A 145 -3.20 -6.78 -15.42
CA GLN A 145 -2.51 -6.08 -16.49
C GLN A 145 -2.22 -4.65 -16.06
N TYR A 146 -0.95 -4.25 -16.14
CA TYR A 146 -0.47 -2.88 -15.96
C TYR A 146 -0.04 -2.29 -17.31
N GLY A 147 0.22 -0.99 -17.35
CA GLY A 147 0.81 -0.36 -18.52
C GLY A 147 2.19 -0.89 -18.89
N SER A 148 2.95 -1.34 -17.90
CA SER A 148 4.32 -1.86 -18.05
C SER A 148 4.42 -3.39 -18.15
N GLY A 149 3.32 -4.14 -18.00
CA GLY A 149 3.33 -5.60 -18.05
C GLY A 149 2.19 -6.25 -17.30
N ALA A 150 2.28 -7.56 -17.10
CA ALA A 150 1.26 -8.37 -16.45
C ALA A 150 1.86 -9.27 -15.36
N ALA A 151 1.01 -9.70 -14.44
CA ALA A 151 1.32 -10.72 -13.45
C ALA A 151 0.20 -11.74 -13.39
N GLU A 152 0.55 -13.04 -13.36
CA GLU A 152 -0.39 -14.16 -13.36
C GLU A 152 -0.04 -15.16 -12.26
N GLY A 153 -1.06 -15.72 -11.60
CA GLY A 153 -0.87 -16.68 -10.53
C GLY A 153 -2.18 -17.19 -9.96
N THR A 154 -2.19 -17.47 -8.67
CA THR A 154 -3.36 -18.02 -7.94
C THR A 154 -3.61 -17.23 -6.67
N LEU A 155 -4.87 -17.00 -6.35
CA LEU A 155 -5.25 -16.35 -5.11
C LEU A 155 -5.08 -17.29 -3.90
N GLY A 156 -4.57 -16.72 -2.82
CA GLY A 156 -4.49 -17.33 -1.51
C GLY A 156 -4.84 -16.34 -0.41
N GLN A 157 -4.91 -16.83 0.81
CA GLN A 157 -5.08 -16.04 2.02
C GLN A 157 -3.96 -16.36 3.00
N ASP A 158 -3.44 -15.34 3.66
CA ASP A 158 -2.50 -15.52 4.77
C ASP A 158 -2.52 -14.31 5.71
N ILE A 159 -1.76 -14.36 6.79
CA ILE A 159 -1.54 -13.21 7.67
C ILE A 159 -0.60 -12.25 6.95
N VAL A 160 -1.07 -11.01 6.75
CA VAL A 160 -0.26 -9.93 6.19
C VAL A 160 -0.01 -8.86 7.25
N GLN A 161 1.25 -8.44 7.37
CA GLN A 161 1.70 -7.49 8.39
C GLN A 161 2.51 -6.35 7.76
N MET A 162 2.24 -5.13 8.21
CA MET A 162 3.02 -3.94 7.82
C MET A 162 2.96 -2.88 8.91
N ALA A 163 4.11 -2.32 9.27
CA ALA A 163 4.23 -1.16 10.16
C ALA A 163 3.47 -1.29 11.50
N GLY A 164 3.41 -2.51 12.05
CA GLY A 164 2.73 -2.81 13.32
C GLY A 164 1.25 -3.13 13.19
N PHE A 165 0.70 -3.15 11.98
CA PHE A 165 -0.64 -3.67 11.70
C PHE A 165 -0.61 -5.09 11.20
N SER A 166 -1.71 -5.84 11.42
CA SER A 166 -1.89 -7.19 10.92
C SER A 166 -3.31 -7.40 10.43
N VAL A 167 -3.44 -8.02 9.27
CA VAL A 167 -4.71 -8.49 8.74
C VAL A 167 -4.61 -10.01 8.58
N PRO A 168 -5.25 -10.80 9.43
CA PRO A 168 -5.36 -12.23 9.25
C PRO A 168 -6.28 -12.51 8.06
N ASN A 169 -6.01 -13.54 7.30
CA ASN A 169 -6.79 -13.91 6.11
C ASN A 169 -6.84 -12.80 5.02
N GLN A 170 -5.77 -12.00 4.89
CA GLN A 170 -5.65 -11.10 3.74
C GLN A 170 -5.52 -11.91 2.46
N VAL A 171 -6.42 -11.65 1.51
CA VAL A 171 -6.30 -12.23 0.16
C VAL A 171 -5.15 -11.56 -0.57
N PHE A 172 -4.32 -12.36 -1.22
CA PHE A 172 -3.23 -11.92 -2.09
C PHE A 172 -3.03 -12.93 -3.21
N ALA A 173 -2.26 -12.58 -4.23
CA ALA A 173 -1.90 -13.52 -5.27
C ALA A 173 -0.46 -14.02 -5.10
N ALA A 174 -0.28 -15.34 -5.11
CA ALA A 174 0.99 -16.02 -5.31
C ALA A 174 1.24 -16.12 -6.82
N VAL A 175 2.19 -15.33 -7.33
CA VAL A 175 2.36 -15.09 -8.77
C VAL A 175 3.44 -15.99 -9.34
N THR A 176 3.10 -16.73 -10.39
CA THR A 176 3.99 -17.70 -11.04
C THR A 176 4.59 -17.21 -12.37
N GLN A 177 4.06 -16.10 -12.91
CA GLN A 177 4.58 -15.47 -14.11
C GLN A 177 4.46 -13.94 -14.00
N VAL A 178 5.54 -13.25 -14.31
CA VAL A 178 5.62 -11.78 -14.34
C VAL A 178 6.27 -11.37 -15.66
N THR A 179 5.74 -10.34 -16.32
CA THR A 179 6.40 -9.77 -17.50
C THR A 179 7.83 -9.36 -17.14
N SER A 180 8.79 -9.76 -17.96
CA SER A 180 10.20 -9.40 -17.74
C SER A 180 10.38 -7.89 -17.68
N GLY A 181 11.05 -7.40 -16.63
CA GLY A 181 11.28 -5.98 -16.39
C GLY A 181 10.13 -5.26 -15.65
N LEU A 182 9.05 -5.97 -15.28
CA LEU A 182 8.02 -5.40 -14.40
C LEU A 182 8.52 -5.27 -12.94
N LEU A 183 9.31 -6.24 -12.49
CA LEU A 183 9.99 -6.21 -11.20
C LEU A 183 11.49 -6.01 -11.39
N GLU A 184 12.04 -5.06 -10.68
CA GLU A 184 13.48 -4.84 -10.55
C GLU A 184 13.94 -5.35 -9.17
N PRO A 185 14.93 -6.27 -9.11
CA PRO A 185 15.45 -6.74 -7.82
C PRO A 185 15.91 -5.58 -6.92
N PRO A 186 15.59 -5.58 -5.61
CA PRO A 186 15.06 -6.70 -4.81
C PRO A 186 13.53 -6.71 -4.62
N VAL A 187 12.78 -6.00 -5.46
CA VAL A 187 11.31 -5.94 -5.37
C VAL A 187 10.70 -7.28 -5.76
N SER A 188 9.83 -7.82 -4.89
CA SER A 188 9.23 -9.15 -5.01
C SER A 188 7.76 -9.12 -5.42
N GLY A 189 7.14 -7.95 -5.47
CA GLY A 189 5.72 -7.82 -5.76
C GLY A 189 5.21 -6.39 -5.61
N LEU A 190 3.90 -6.28 -5.41
CA LEU A 190 3.21 -5.00 -5.37
C LEU A 190 2.10 -5.06 -4.31
N LEU A 191 1.94 -3.98 -3.55
CA LEU A 191 0.83 -3.77 -2.61
C LEU A 191 -0.05 -2.65 -3.15
N GLY A 192 -1.21 -3.03 -3.67
CA GLY A 192 -2.21 -2.09 -4.15
C GLY A 192 -2.85 -1.29 -3.02
N LEU A 193 -2.89 0.02 -3.18
CA LEU A 193 -3.44 0.99 -2.25
C LEU A 193 -4.63 1.76 -2.84
N GLY A 194 -5.11 1.36 -4.01
CA GLY A 194 -6.37 1.80 -4.60
C GLY A 194 -7.58 1.15 -3.91
N TRP A 195 -8.77 1.45 -4.37
CA TRP A 195 -10.02 0.99 -3.78
C TRP A 195 -10.40 -0.42 -4.27
N GLN A 196 -11.10 -1.19 -3.41
CA GLN A 196 -11.58 -2.54 -3.75
C GLN A 196 -12.32 -2.62 -5.10
N SER A 197 -13.00 -1.55 -5.49
CA SER A 197 -13.78 -1.50 -6.73
C SER A 197 -12.97 -1.75 -8.01
N ILE A 198 -11.65 -1.57 -7.97
CA ILE A 198 -10.73 -1.85 -9.10
C ILE A 198 -9.84 -3.06 -8.85
N ALA A 199 -10.03 -3.81 -7.76
CA ALA A 199 -9.26 -5.02 -7.49
C ALA A 199 -9.60 -6.12 -8.49
N SER A 200 -8.59 -6.68 -9.17
CA SER A 200 -8.73 -7.84 -10.07
C SER A 200 -9.19 -9.08 -9.30
N SER A 201 -8.69 -9.27 -8.08
CA SER A 201 -9.10 -10.32 -7.13
C SER A 201 -10.50 -10.10 -6.56
N LYS A 202 -11.05 -8.89 -6.67
CA LYS A 202 -12.27 -8.43 -5.98
C LYS A 202 -12.18 -8.46 -4.45
N ALA A 203 -11.02 -8.77 -3.90
CA ALA A 203 -10.77 -8.77 -2.47
C ALA A 203 -10.62 -7.34 -1.92
N THR A 204 -10.89 -7.18 -0.62
CA THR A 204 -10.65 -5.91 0.06
C THR A 204 -9.15 -5.69 0.24
N PRO A 205 -8.58 -4.57 -0.23
CA PRO A 205 -7.17 -4.25 -0.04
C PRO A 205 -6.77 -4.15 1.44
N PHE A 206 -5.54 -4.48 1.75
CA PHE A 206 -4.98 -4.44 3.11
C PHE A 206 -5.26 -3.12 3.84
N TRP A 207 -4.95 -1.99 3.20
CA TRP A 207 -5.17 -0.66 3.76
C TRP A 207 -6.65 -0.37 4.05
N GLN A 208 -7.55 -0.81 3.14
CA GLN A 208 -8.98 -0.55 3.24
C GLN A 208 -9.60 -1.38 4.37
N THR A 209 -9.11 -2.60 4.60
CA THR A 209 -9.48 -3.41 5.77
C THR A 209 -9.12 -2.70 7.06
N LEU A 210 -7.92 -2.14 7.18
CA LEU A 210 -7.47 -1.40 8.38
C LEU A 210 -8.28 -0.12 8.59
N ALA A 211 -8.51 0.66 7.53
CA ALA A 211 -9.25 1.91 7.61
C ALA A 211 -10.73 1.69 7.97
N SER A 212 -11.39 0.71 7.33
CA SER A 212 -12.81 0.44 7.54
C SER A 212 -13.12 -0.24 8.88
N SER A 213 -12.19 -1.01 9.42
CA SER A 213 -12.33 -1.66 10.74
C SER A 213 -12.09 -0.73 11.92
N GLY A 214 -11.63 0.51 11.68
CA GLY A 214 -11.26 1.45 12.73
C GLY A 214 -9.95 1.09 13.43
N ALA A 215 -9.05 0.33 12.78
CA ALA A 215 -7.73 0.03 13.29
C ALA A 215 -6.80 1.26 13.29
N TRP A 216 -7.09 2.25 12.46
CA TRP A 216 -6.34 3.51 12.36
C TRP A 216 -6.91 4.60 13.27
N SER A 217 -6.04 5.44 13.86
CA SER A 217 -6.46 6.64 14.61
C SER A 217 -7.22 7.60 13.72
N ASP A 218 -6.57 7.97 12.61
CA ASP A 218 -7.15 8.78 11.55
C ASP A 218 -7.27 7.90 10.28
N PRO A 219 -8.39 7.98 9.54
CA PRO A 219 -8.58 7.17 8.35
C PRO A 219 -7.78 7.71 7.16
N VAL A 220 -6.47 7.84 7.32
CA VAL A 220 -5.54 8.41 6.34
C VAL A 220 -4.29 7.54 6.16
N MET A 221 -3.74 7.58 4.96
CA MET A 221 -2.37 7.16 4.66
C MET A 221 -1.65 8.30 3.94
N ALA A 222 -0.34 8.42 4.13
CA ALA A 222 0.40 9.53 3.56
C ALA A 222 1.80 9.12 3.10
N PHE A 223 2.29 9.83 2.08
CA PHE A 223 3.61 9.64 1.50
C PHE A 223 4.45 10.91 1.55
N GLN A 224 5.73 10.73 1.83
CA GLN A 224 6.78 11.67 1.52
C GLN A 224 7.86 10.89 0.76
N LEU A 225 8.22 11.36 -0.43
CA LEU A 225 9.21 10.75 -1.31
C LEU A 225 10.46 11.62 -1.36
N THR A 226 11.63 10.98 -1.39
CA THR A 226 12.92 11.64 -1.56
C THR A 226 13.26 11.75 -3.05
N ARG A 227 14.20 12.64 -3.37
CA ARG A 227 14.73 12.83 -4.73
C ARG A 227 16.21 12.53 -4.77
N PHE A 228 16.62 11.66 -5.69
CA PHE A 228 18.00 11.33 -6.00
C PHE A 228 18.35 11.54 -7.48
N MET A 229 17.37 11.73 -8.34
CA MET A 229 17.57 12.03 -9.75
C MET A 229 18.54 13.22 -9.91
N ASN A 230 19.50 13.07 -10.80
CA ASN A 230 20.57 14.04 -11.06
C ASN A 230 21.60 14.20 -9.92
N GLY A 231 21.56 13.34 -8.88
CA GLY A 231 22.62 13.26 -7.86
C GLY A 231 23.94 12.74 -8.45
N SER A 232 25.05 13.15 -7.88
CA SER A 232 26.34 12.50 -8.15
C SER A 232 26.54 11.34 -7.17
N ASN A 233 26.99 10.18 -7.68
CA ASN A 233 27.25 8.98 -6.87
C ASN A 233 26.01 8.41 -6.15
N VAL A 234 24.87 8.38 -6.83
CA VAL A 234 23.65 7.75 -6.33
C VAL A 234 23.80 6.22 -6.36
N ASN A 235 23.50 5.56 -5.24
CA ASN A 235 23.48 4.10 -5.19
C ASN A 235 22.21 3.56 -5.86
N THR A 236 22.20 2.27 -6.16
CA THR A 236 21.01 1.59 -6.69
C THR A 236 19.82 1.70 -5.73
N GLU A 237 20.09 1.69 -4.42
CA GLU A 237 19.11 1.82 -3.36
C GLU A 237 19.53 2.92 -2.40
N GLU A 238 18.61 3.84 -2.12
CA GLU A 238 18.78 4.99 -1.24
C GLU A 238 17.55 5.13 -0.31
N PRO A 239 17.62 5.91 0.78
CA PRO A 239 16.43 6.17 1.60
C PRO A 239 15.32 6.84 0.78
N GLY A 240 14.17 6.20 0.64
CA GLY A 240 13.07 6.61 -0.24
C GLY A 240 12.06 7.57 0.38
N GLY A 241 12.19 7.85 1.68
CA GLY A 241 11.18 8.61 2.42
C GLY A 241 10.31 7.72 3.29
N SER A 242 9.02 8.04 3.42
CA SER A 242 8.12 7.31 4.32
C SER A 242 6.70 7.20 3.82
N PHE A 243 6.09 6.06 4.12
CA PHE A 243 4.67 5.79 4.04
C PHE A 243 4.10 5.67 5.45
N THR A 244 3.06 6.44 5.78
CA THR A 244 2.40 6.41 7.08
C THR A 244 0.95 5.95 6.97
N MET A 245 0.48 5.23 7.97
CA MET A 245 -0.88 4.73 8.09
C MET A 245 -1.47 5.16 9.43
N GLY A 246 -2.70 5.70 9.42
CA GLY A 246 -3.42 6.12 10.61
C GLY A 246 -3.01 7.50 11.15
N PHE A 247 -2.12 8.23 10.48
CA PHE A 247 -1.71 9.58 10.85
C PHE A 247 -0.98 10.31 9.73
N VAL A 248 -0.84 11.63 9.85
CA VAL A 248 0.05 12.45 9.04
C VAL A 248 1.25 12.90 9.86
N ASN A 249 2.45 12.84 9.29
CA ASN A 249 3.67 13.27 9.99
C ASN A 249 3.90 14.77 9.78
N SER A 250 3.50 15.58 10.75
CA SER A 250 3.58 17.04 10.70
C SER A 250 5.02 17.60 10.62
N SER A 251 6.05 16.80 10.85
CA SER A 251 7.45 17.21 10.68
C SER A 251 7.86 17.27 9.20
N LEU A 252 7.10 16.62 8.30
CA LEU A 252 7.45 16.45 6.88
C LEU A 252 6.77 17.44 5.95
N TYR A 253 5.81 18.24 6.44
CA TYR A 253 5.12 19.25 5.64
C TYR A 253 4.98 20.58 6.39
N THR A 254 4.59 21.61 5.67
CA THR A 254 4.31 22.96 6.23
C THR A 254 2.93 23.44 5.78
N GLY A 255 2.32 24.29 6.58
CA GLY A 255 0.99 24.81 6.32
C GLY A 255 -0.11 23.78 6.58
N SER A 256 -1.26 23.97 5.98
CA SER A 256 -2.40 23.05 6.03
C SER A 256 -2.39 22.10 4.84
N ILE A 257 -2.91 20.88 5.04
CA ILE A 257 -3.15 19.94 3.94
C ILE A 257 -4.40 20.41 3.19
N ASP A 258 -4.25 20.67 1.90
CA ASP A 258 -5.35 21.02 0.99
C ASP A 258 -6.02 19.76 0.47
N TYR A 259 -7.15 19.39 1.05
CA TYR A 259 -7.90 18.20 0.66
C TYR A 259 -8.89 18.50 -0.47
N GLN A 260 -8.81 17.74 -1.54
CA GLN A 260 -9.74 17.73 -2.65
C GLN A 260 -10.58 16.44 -2.62
N ALA A 261 -11.90 16.56 -2.64
CA ALA A 261 -12.80 15.41 -2.60
C ALA A 261 -12.73 14.60 -3.90
N ILE A 262 -12.81 13.29 -3.79
CA ILE A 262 -12.93 12.40 -4.95
C ILE A 262 -14.30 12.66 -5.60
N PRO A 263 -14.35 12.98 -6.93
CA PRO A 263 -15.58 13.46 -7.57
C PRO A 263 -16.59 12.35 -7.89
N THR A 264 -16.21 11.09 -7.73
CA THR A 264 -17.00 9.91 -8.13
C THR A 264 -17.07 8.88 -7.00
N VAL A 265 -17.74 7.77 -7.23
CA VAL A 265 -17.60 6.57 -6.37
C VAL A 265 -16.14 6.16 -6.38
N PRO A 266 -15.53 5.98 -5.21
CA PRO A 266 -14.10 5.67 -5.12
C PRO A 266 -13.69 4.42 -5.91
N SER A 267 -12.68 4.61 -6.76
CA SER A 267 -12.05 3.57 -7.59
C SER A 267 -10.53 3.78 -7.59
N TYR A 268 -10.02 4.59 -8.47
CA TYR A 268 -8.71 5.22 -8.32
C TYR A 268 -8.79 6.42 -7.37
N TRP A 269 -7.67 6.90 -6.88
CA TRP A 269 -7.55 8.17 -6.17
C TRP A 269 -7.59 9.31 -7.20
N ILE A 270 -8.80 9.66 -7.64
CA ILE A 270 -9.04 10.58 -8.77
C ILE A 270 -9.23 12.00 -8.27
N LEU A 271 -8.54 12.94 -8.91
CA LEU A 271 -8.82 14.37 -8.79
C LEU A 271 -9.01 15.01 -10.17
N PRO A 272 -9.95 15.95 -10.34
CA PRO A 272 -10.00 16.79 -11.54
C PRO A 272 -8.77 17.71 -11.57
N MET A 273 -7.98 17.70 -12.64
CA MET A 273 -6.94 18.71 -12.86
C MET A 273 -7.62 20.03 -13.21
N ALA A 274 -7.56 20.99 -12.31
CA ALA A 274 -8.23 22.29 -12.46
C ALA A 274 -7.41 23.26 -13.31
N SER A 275 -6.07 23.22 -13.19
CA SER A 275 -5.18 24.03 -14.03
C SER A 275 -3.81 23.39 -14.17
N LEU A 276 -3.17 23.70 -15.28
CA LEU A 276 -1.79 23.34 -15.59
C LEU A 276 -1.11 24.55 -16.22
N THR A 277 0.06 24.92 -15.70
CA THR A 277 0.86 26.01 -16.27
C THR A 277 2.24 25.51 -16.63
N VAL A 278 2.79 25.96 -17.74
CA VAL A 278 4.13 25.65 -18.22
C VAL A 278 4.82 26.96 -18.64
N GLN A 279 6.00 27.23 -18.06
CA GLN A 279 6.74 28.48 -18.32
C GLN A 279 5.88 29.75 -18.14
N GLY A 280 4.96 29.72 -17.16
CA GLY A 280 4.02 30.80 -16.88
C GLY A 280 2.79 30.86 -17.80
N SER A 281 2.72 30.07 -18.86
CA SER A 281 1.57 29.99 -19.78
C SER A 281 0.57 28.94 -19.29
N SER A 282 -0.72 29.27 -19.30
CA SER A 282 -1.79 28.32 -18.99
C SER A 282 -2.01 27.35 -20.16
N ILE A 283 -2.09 26.07 -19.84
CA ILE A 283 -2.43 25.00 -20.79
C ILE A 283 -3.92 24.69 -20.67
N SER A 284 -4.60 24.63 -21.82
CA SER A 284 -6.02 24.27 -21.86
C SER A 284 -6.20 22.79 -21.51
N ILE A 285 -6.97 22.52 -20.46
CA ILE A 285 -7.32 21.18 -20.01
C ILE A 285 -8.79 20.93 -20.34
N PRO A 286 -9.15 19.79 -20.93
CA PRO A 286 -10.54 19.40 -21.12
C PRO A 286 -11.28 19.35 -19.78
N SER A 287 -12.54 19.73 -19.75
CA SER A 287 -13.39 19.72 -18.55
C SER A 287 -14.04 18.34 -18.28
N GLY A 288 -14.62 18.19 -17.10
CA GLY A 288 -15.34 16.97 -16.68
C GLY A 288 -14.40 15.78 -16.51
N SER A 289 -14.86 14.59 -16.82
CA SER A 289 -14.07 13.35 -16.66
C SER A 289 -12.78 13.31 -17.49
N SER A 290 -12.69 14.15 -18.54
CA SER A 290 -11.45 14.27 -19.34
C SER A 290 -10.30 14.96 -18.60
N SER A 291 -10.58 15.66 -17.47
CA SER A 291 -9.56 16.23 -16.57
C SER A 291 -9.16 15.30 -15.43
N TYR A 292 -9.79 14.13 -15.30
CA TYR A 292 -9.54 13.23 -14.18
C TYR A 292 -8.13 12.67 -14.21
N SER A 293 -7.47 12.80 -13.06
CA SER A 293 -6.09 12.42 -12.81
C SER A 293 -6.04 11.38 -11.69
N ALA A 294 -5.56 10.17 -11.98
CA ALA A 294 -5.20 9.24 -10.93
C ALA A 294 -3.90 9.73 -10.26
N ILE A 295 -3.93 9.88 -8.95
CA ILE A 295 -2.76 10.21 -8.14
C ILE A 295 -2.11 8.88 -7.74
N ASP A 296 -0.96 8.58 -8.36
CA ASP A 296 -0.45 7.22 -8.50
C ASP A 296 1.02 7.10 -8.07
N THR A 297 1.25 6.47 -6.91
CA THR A 297 2.59 6.20 -6.35
C THR A 297 3.29 5.00 -6.99
N GLY A 298 2.61 4.24 -7.84
CA GLY A 298 3.16 3.14 -8.61
C GLY A 298 3.69 3.57 -9.99
N THR A 299 3.49 4.83 -10.37
CA THR A 299 3.94 5.40 -11.64
C THR A 299 5.01 6.46 -11.42
N THR A 300 6.15 6.34 -12.13
CA THR A 300 7.28 7.29 -12.03
C THR A 300 6.96 8.64 -12.65
N LEU A 301 6.28 8.66 -13.79
CA LEU A 301 6.12 9.82 -14.69
C LEU A 301 4.70 10.41 -14.66
N ILE A 302 4.45 11.39 -15.54
CA ILE A 302 3.12 11.93 -15.76
C ILE A 302 2.66 11.61 -17.17
N GLY A 303 1.63 10.77 -17.30
CA GLY A 303 0.98 10.46 -18.57
C GLY A 303 -0.29 11.27 -18.76
N GLY A 304 -0.55 11.75 -19.98
CA GLY A 304 -1.74 12.51 -20.30
C GLY A 304 -2.13 12.50 -21.77
N PRO A 305 -3.31 13.08 -22.13
CA PRO A 305 -3.81 13.10 -23.49
C PRO A 305 -2.83 13.76 -24.47
N SER A 306 -2.57 13.12 -25.61
CA SER A 306 -1.57 13.54 -26.60
C SER A 306 -1.67 15.02 -26.96
N SER A 307 -2.88 15.54 -27.20
CA SER A 307 -3.07 16.95 -27.58
C SER A 307 -2.65 17.93 -26.48
N VAL A 308 -2.82 17.55 -25.20
CA VAL A 308 -2.43 18.40 -24.08
C VAL A 308 -0.92 18.28 -23.85
N ILE A 309 -0.34 17.09 -23.94
CA ILE A 309 1.13 16.88 -23.86
C ILE A 309 1.84 17.69 -24.96
N GLN A 310 1.33 17.68 -26.21
CA GLN A 310 1.85 18.52 -27.28
C GLN A 310 1.81 20.00 -26.91
N SER A 311 0.71 20.45 -26.30
CA SER A 311 0.54 21.85 -25.88
C SER A 311 1.51 22.24 -24.75
N ILE A 312 1.84 21.30 -23.83
CA ILE A 312 2.87 21.47 -22.79
C ILE A 312 4.23 21.75 -23.45
N PHE A 313 4.67 20.86 -24.33
CA PHE A 313 5.98 20.96 -24.96
C PHE A 313 6.08 22.11 -25.96
N ALA A 314 4.97 22.56 -26.55
CA ALA A 314 4.93 23.78 -27.39
C ALA A 314 5.32 25.07 -26.62
N GLN A 315 5.22 25.07 -25.25
CA GLN A 315 5.66 26.18 -24.42
C GLN A 315 7.18 26.14 -24.13
N ILE A 316 7.88 25.08 -24.55
CA ILE A 316 9.31 24.87 -24.26
C ILE A 316 10.10 25.10 -25.54
N PRO A 317 10.82 26.24 -25.68
CA PRO A 317 11.57 26.54 -26.89
C PRO A 317 12.59 25.43 -27.24
N GLY A 318 12.57 25.00 -28.49
CA GLY A 318 13.45 23.98 -29.00
C GLY A 318 13.02 22.54 -28.66
N SER A 319 11.83 22.34 -28.06
CA SER A 319 11.28 21.00 -27.87
C SER A 319 10.91 20.36 -29.22
N GLN A 320 11.05 19.02 -29.27
CA GLN A 320 10.72 18.21 -30.43
C GLN A 320 10.07 16.90 -30.00
N PRO A 321 9.13 16.34 -30.78
CA PRO A 321 8.64 14.99 -30.56
C PRO A 321 9.80 13.96 -30.56
N GLY A 322 9.78 13.04 -29.63
CA GLY A 322 10.72 11.93 -29.58
C GLY A 322 10.49 10.93 -30.73
N THR A 323 11.55 10.26 -31.15
CA THR A 323 11.50 9.27 -32.23
C THR A 323 12.06 7.91 -31.76
N GLY A 324 11.72 6.85 -32.48
CA GLY A 324 12.15 5.50 -32.12
C GLY A 324 11.63 5.08 -30.74
N ASN A 325 12.52 4.71 -29.83
CA ASN A 325 12.15 4.30 -28.46
C ASN A 325 11.57 5.45 -27.61
N TRP A 326 11.68 6.70 -28.07
CA TRP A 326 11.10 7.88 -27.41
C TRP A 326 9.78 8.34 -28.04
N GLN A 327 9.16 7.54 -28.86
CA GLN A 327 7.83 7.87 -29.40
C GLN A 327 6.82 8.08 -28.25
N GLY A 328 6.04 9.16 -28.31
CA GLY A 328 5.12 9.59 -27.25
C GLY A 328 5.78 10.46 -26.17
N TYR A 329 7.10 10.59 -26.18
CA TYR A 329 7.86 11.54 -25.35
C TYR A 329 8.32 12.74 -26.17
N TYR A 330 8.90 13.73 -25.49
CA TYR A 330 9.45 14.93 -26.13
C TYR A 330 10.86 15.19 -25.60
N THR A 331 11.71 15.64 -26.52
CA THR A 331 13.04 16.14 -26.19
C THR A 331 13.03 17.66 -26.12
N TYR A 332 13.97 18.22 -25.36
CA TYR A 332 14.13 19.68 -25.24
C TYR A 332 15.60 20.01 -24.86
N PRO A 333 16.07 21.27 -25.05
CA PRO A 333 17.42 21.66 -24.68
C PRO A 333 17.65 21.53 -23.17
N CYS A 334 18.68 20.76 -22.72
CA CYS A 334 19.00 20.53 -21.32
C CYS A 334 19.35 21.82 -20.53
N THR A 335 19.65 22.93 -21.22
CA THR A 335 19.87 24.23 -20.62
C THR A 335 18.59 24.94 -20.18
N THR A 336 17.43 24.42 -20.57
CA THR A 336 16.12 25.01 -20.23
C THR A 336 15.65 24.45 -18.88
N ALA A 337 15.53 25.30 -17.87
CA ALA A 337 14.82 24.98 -16.65
C ALA A 337 13.30 25.10 -16.92
N VAL A 338 12.61 23.96 -16.98
CA VAL A 338 11.18 23.94 -17.29
C VAL A 338 10.37 24.06 -16.00
N ASN A 339 9.61 25.15 -15.86
CA ASN A 339 8.72 25.39 -14.73
C ASN A 339 7.31 24.90 -15.07
N VAL A 340 6.82 23.94 -14.31
CA VAL A 340 5.45 23.40 -14.42
C VAL A 340 4.77 23.53 -13.07
N ALA A 341 3.48 23.84 -13.07
CA ALA A 341 2.67 23.75 -11.86
C ALA A 341 1.27 23.21 -12.18
N ILE A 342 0.75 22.38 -11.27
CA ILE A 342 -0.55 21.70 -11.39
C ILE A 342 -1.43 22.12 -10.21
N SER A 343 -2.73 22.37 -10.46
CA SER A 343 -3.74 22.53 -9.41
C SER A 343 -4.88 21.54 -9.60
N PHE A 344 -5.39 21.04 -8.49
CA PHE A 344 -6.54 20.14 -8.44
C PHE A 344 -7.78 20.79 -7.80
N GLY A 345 -7.84 22.15 -7.82
CA GLY A 345 -8.95 22.94 -7.28
C GLY A 345 -8.57 23.83 -6.10
N GLY A 346 -7.42 23.59 -5.48
CA GLY A 346 -6.81 24.42 -4.43
C GLY A 346 -5.59 25.19 -4.95
N PRO A 347 -4.50 25.22 -4.17
CA PRO A 347 -3.23 25.83 -4.56
C PRO A 347 -2.66 25.23 -5.86
N SER A 348 -1.79 25.99 -6.49
CA SER A 348 -0.98 25.51 -7.61
C SER A 348 0.32 24.92 -7.06
N TRP A 349 0.58 23.68 -7.35
CA TRP A 349 1.73 22.91 -6.85
C TRP A 349 2.82 22.88 -7.91
N PRO A 350 4.01 23.46 -7.63
CA PRO A 350 5.11 23.47 -8.59
C PRO A 350 5.80 22.11 -8.65
N ILE A 351 6.22 21.72 -9.86
CA ILE A 351 7.10 20.59 -10.11
C ILE A 351 8.50 21.14 -10.34
N SER A 352 9.48 20.60 -9.61
CA SER A 352 10.89 20.98 -9.78
C SER A 352 11.35 20.73 -11.22
N PRO A 353 12.09 21.65 -11.84
CA PRO A 353 12.73 21.40 -13.13
C PRO A 353 13.59 20.14 -13.16
N ALA A 354 14.16 19.75 -12.01
CA ALA A 354 14.90 18.51 -11.87
C ALA A 354 14.01 17.28 -12.05
N ASP A 355 12.75 17.31 -11.59
CA ASP A 355 11.79 16.23 -11.75
C ASP A 355 11.11 16.24 -13.13
N PHE A 356 11.04 17.42 -13.76
CA PHE A 356 10.57 17.50 -15.15
C PHE A 356 11.53 16.83 -16.14
N GLN A 357 12.84 16.82 -15.85
CA GLN A 357 13.85 16.17 -16.67
C GLN A 357 13.91 14.68 -16.36
N LEU A 358 13.39 13.84 -17.26
CA LEU A 358 13.51 12.38 -17.11
C LEU A 358 14.96 11.91 -17.26
N THR A 359 15.62 12.27 -18.34
CA THR A 359 17.01 11.86 -18.61
C THR A 359 17.66 12.74 -19.67
N LYS A 360 18.99 12.63 -19.75
CA LYS A 360 19.79 13.21 -20.85
C LYS A 360 20.05 12.16 -21.90
N ILE A 361 19.73 12.45 -23.16
CA ILE A 361 20.01 11.57 -24.30
C ILE A 361 21.23 12.02 -25.11
N SER A 362 21.70 13.26 -24.87
CA SER A 362 22.97 13.79 -25.39
C SER A 362 23.47 14.90 -24.48
N SER A 363 24.62 15.50 -24.82
CA SER A 363 25.16 16.63 -24.06
C SER A 363 24.24 17.86 -24.02
N SER A 364 23.33 18.00 -24.99
CA SER A 364 22.46 19.15 -25.15
C SER A 364 20.96 18.84 -25.15
N GLN A 365 20.57 17.56 -25.25
CA GLN A 365 19.18 17.12 -25.36
C GLN A 365 18.75 16.30 -24.17
N CYS A 366 17.67 16.71 -23.55
CA CYS A 366 16.98 16.06 -22.44
C CYS A 366 15.60 15.56 -22.88
N VAL A 367 15.08 14.54 -22.20
CA VAL A 367 13.71 14.05 -22.36
C VAL A 367 12.89 14.53 -21.18
N GLY A 368 11.66 14.98 -21.42
CA GLY A 368 10.72 15.41 -20.38
C GLY A 368 9.98 14.24 -19.75
N ALA A 369 9.60 14.41 -18.48
CA ALA A 369 8.89 13.41 -17.68
C ALA A 369 7.36 13.39 -17.92
N PHE A 370 6.87 14.15 -18.87
CA PHE A 370 5.49 14.11 -19.34
C PHE A 370 5.44 13.38 -20.68
N PHE A 371 4.50 12.43 -20.83
CA PHE A 371 4.39 11.63 -22.05
C PHE A 371 2.94 11.44 -22.49
N GLU A 372 2.76 11.16 -23.78
CA GLU A 372 1.45 10.90 -24.37
C GLU A 372 0.91 9.54 -23.90
N LEU A 373 -0.27 9.55 -23.26
CA LEU A 373 -0.96 8.38 -22.78
C LEU A 373 -2.35 8.30 -23.37
N ASN A 374 -2.71 7.10 -23.85
CA ASN A 374 -4.07 6.77 -24.24
C ASN A 374 -4.54 5.58 -23.41
N THR A 375 -5.43 5.81 -22.47
CA THR A 375 -5.97 4.80 -21.57
C THR A 375 -7.12 3.98 -22.18
N GLY A 376 -7.55 4.29 -23.40
CA GLY A 376 -8.68 3.62 -24.04
C GLY A 376 -10.01 3.81 -23.30
N GLY A 377 -10.09 4.73 -22.34
CA GLY A 377 -11.27 5.00 -21.53
C GLY A 377 -11.48 4.02 -20.37
N THR A 378 -10.54 3.10 -20.11
CA THR A 378 -10.62 2.12 -19.00
C THR A 378 -10.03 2.64 -17.69
N ALA A 379 -9.25 3.73 -17.76
CA ALA A 379 -8.63 4.41 -16.63
C ALA A 379 -8.77 5.94 -16.80
N PRO A 380 -8.47 6.74 -15.78
CA PRO A 380 -8.40 8.20 -15.90
C PRO A 380 -7.48 8.64 -17.03
N ASN A 381 -7.80 9.78 -17.66
CA ASN A 381 -7.02 10.28 -18.80
C ASN A 381 -5.61 10.77 -18.41
N TRP A 382 -5.44 11.11 -17.12
CA TRP A 382 -4.15 11.49 -16.56
C TRP A 382 -3.73 10.50 -15.51
N ILE A 383 -2.45 10.12 -15.53
CA ILE A 383 -1.78 9.43 -14.45
C ILE A 383 -0.70 10.38 -13.92
N VAL A 384 -0.79 10.73 -12.65
CA VAL A 384 0.11 11.70 -12.00
C VAL A 384 0.95 10.97 -10.97
N GLY A 385 2.17 10.65 -11.37
CA GLY A 385 3.10 9.82 -10.60
C GLY A 385 4.15 10.61 -9.81
N ASP A 386 5.27 9.93 -9.52
CA ASP A 386 6.34 10.42 -8.65
C ASP A 386 6.99 11.72 -9.12
N THR A 387 6.99 11.98 -10.43
CA THR A 387 7.40 13.28 -10.99
C THR A 387 6.69 14.46 -10.31
N PHE A 388 5.41 14.29 -9.94
CA PHE A 388 4.66 15.26 -9.14
C PHE A 388 4.81 14.99 -7.63
N LEU A 389 4.66 13.74 -7.21
CA LEU A 389 4.56 13.37 -5.79
C LEU A 389 5.82 13.65 -4.98
N LYS A 390 6.99 13.68 -5.60
CA LYS A 390 8.25 14.12 -4.97
C LYS A 390 8.26 15.59 -4.55
N ASN A 391 7.34 16.40 -5.03
CA ASN A 391 7.28 17.84 -4.77
C ASN A 391 6.29 18.24 -3.69
N VAL A 392 5.50 17.27 -3.17
CA VAL A 392 4.46 17.50 -2.18
C VAL A 392 4.49 16.41 -1.10
N TYR A 393 3.94 16.72 0.05
CA TYR A 393 3.47 15.71 1.00
C TYR A 393 2.06 15.31 0.57
N SER A 394 1.83 14.04 0.23
CA SER A 394 0.55 13.56 -0.28
C SER A 394 -0.19 12.73 0.76
N VAL A 395 -1.50 12.93 0.89
CA VAL A 395 -2.36 12.27 1.87
C VAL A 395 -3.60 11.71 1.19
N PHE A 396 -3.87 10.44 1.43
CA PHE A 396 -5.01 9.70 0.90
C PHE A 396 -5.96 9.39 2.06
N ARG A 397 -7.13 10.04 2.07
CA ARG A 397 -8.10 9.93 3.15
C ARG A 397 -9.26 9.02 2.76
N TYR A 398 -9.53 8.02 3.61
CA TYR A 398 -10.60 7.04 3.39
C TYR A 398 -12.00 7.67 3.53
N ASN A 399 -12.23 8.44 4.61
CA ASN A 399 -13.56 8.97 4.87
C ASN A 399 -13.51 10.37 5.55
N PRO A 400 -14.15 11.42 4.95
CA PRO A 400 -14.65 11.42 3.57
C PRO A 400 -13.54 11.25 2.55
N ALA A 401 -13.81 10.49 1.46
CA ALA A 401 -12.82 10.14 0.46
C ALA A 401 -12.21 11.38 -0.21
N ALA A 402 -10.91 11.55 -0.09
CA ALA A 402 -10.21 12.73 -0.60
C ALA A 402 -8.71 12.45 -0.77
N VAL A 403 -8.07 13.20 -1.67
CA VAL A 403 -6.61 13.31 -1.72
C VAL A 403 -6.22 14.71 -1.28
N GLY A 404 -5.19 14.81 -0.46
CA GLY A 404 -4.69 16.09 0.06
C GLY A 404 -3.21 16.29 -0.27
N PHE A 405 -2.83 17.55 -0.47
CA PHE A 405 -1.43 17.93 -0.67
C PHE A 405 -1.01 19.03 0.30
N ALA A 406 0.25 19.01 0.69
CA ALA A 406 0.88 20.09 1.44
C ALA A 406 2.31 20.32 0.95
N ALA A 407 2.83 21.54 1.17
CA ALA A 407 4.22 21.85 0.85
C ALA A 407 5.16 21.05 1.76
N LEU A 408 6.24 20.52 1.20
CA LEU A 408 7.27 19.83 1.97
C LEU A 408 7.92 20.77 2.98
N SER A 409 8.22 20.25 4.18
CA SER A 409 9.01 20.97 5.18
C SER A 409 10.48 21.01 4.79
N ASN A 410 11.24 21.90 5.43
CA ASN A 410 12.71 21.92 5.29
C ASN A 410 13.33 20.57 5.70
N THR A 411 12.75 19.87 6.67
CA THR A 411 13.19 18.52 7.09
C THR A 411 13.06 17.53 5.95
N ALA A 412 11.90 17.50 5.28
CA ALA A 412 11.67 16.61 4.14
C ALA A 412 12.55 16.96 2.94
N ILE A 413 12.72 18.26 2.64
CA ILE A 413 13.59 18.73 1.56
C ILE A 413 15.05 18.36 1.80
N ALA A 414 15.50 18.45 3.06
CA ALA A 414 16.89 18.13 3.44
C ALA A 414 17.23 16.63 3.31
N MET A 415 16.24 15.74 3.15
CA MET A 415 16.46 14.31 2.88
C MET A 415 16.86 14.04 1.42
N ASN A 416 16.61 14.96 0.50
CA ASN A 416 16.90 14.79 -0.92
C ASN A 416 18.39 14.71 -1.18
N GLY A 417 18.84 13.69 -1.92
CA GLY A 417 20.24 13.49 -2.30
C GLY A 417 21.17 13.15 -1.14
N VAL A 418 20.63 12.76 0.02
CA VAL A 418 21.44 12.32 1.17
C VAL A 418 21.65 10.82 1.07
N ASN A 419 22.80 10.42 0.53
CA ASN A 419 23.18 9.02 0.42
C ASN A 419 23.34 8.39 1.80
N ALA A 420 22.65 7.29 2.02
CA ALA A 420 22.72 6.49 3.24
C ALA A 420 22.36 5.02 2.92
N ALA A 421 22.55 4.12 3.87
CA ALA A 421 22.08 2.76 3.72
C ALA A 421 20.53 2.77 3.58
N PRO A 422 19.97 1.94 2.69
CA PRO A 422 18.52 1.79 2.58
C PRO A 422 17.93 1.36 3.93
N PRO A 423 16.69 1.74 4.25
CA PRO A 423 16.09 1.39 5.52
C PRO A 423 15.93 -0.12 5.67
N SER A 424 16.13 -0.61 6.89
CA SER A 424 15.76 -1.99 7.21
C SER A 424 14.24 -2.16 7.14
N ALA A 425 13.78 -3.38 6.86
CA ALA A 425 12.37 -3.72 6.81
C ALA A 425 11.60 -3.21 8.04
N THR A 426 10.57 -2.39 7.82
CA THR A 426 9.78 -1.74 8.88
C THR A 426 8.44 -2.45 9.08
N ILE A 427 8.48 -3.74 9.39
CA ILE A 427 7.26 -4.52 9.64
C ILE A 427 6.68 -4.18 11.01
N GLY A 428 7.55 -3.97 11.99
CA GLY A 428 7.20 -3.72 13.38
C GLY A 428 6.71 -4.98 14.11
N SER A 429 6.54 -4.88 15.43
CA SER A 429 5.77 -5.86 16.20
C SER A 429 4.28 -5.59 15.99
N VAL A 430 3.50 -6.65 15.76
CA VAL A 430 2.04 -6.53 15.60
C VAL A 430 1.43 -5.93 16.86
N SER A 431 0.81 -4.78 16.74
CA SER A 431 0.15 -4.07 17.84
C SER A 431 -1.33 -3.77 17.58
N ALA A 432 -1.76 -3.84 16.30
CA ALA A 432 -3.16 -3.71 15.91
C ALA A 432 -3.50 -4.76 14.86
N SER A 433 -4.66 -5.38 14.97
CA SER A 433 -5.16 -6.41 14.06
C SER A 433 -6.55 -6.05 13.58
N ALA A 434 -6.81 -6.26 12.30
CA ALA A 434 -8.13 -6.10 11.68
C ALA A 434 -8.47 -7.36 10.90
N THR A 435 -9.73 -7.80 10.96
CA THR A 435 -10.18 -8.98 10.22
C THR A 435 -10.58 -8.58 8.81
N ALA A 436 -10.02 -9.24 7.80
CA ALA A 436 -10.49 -9.11 6.43
C ALA A 436 -11.95 -9.61 6.33
N GLY A 437 -12.85 -8.77 5.86
CA GLY A 437 -14.24 -9.16 5.65
C GLY A 437 -14.32 -10.12 4.46
N THR A 438 -14.83 -11.33 4.68
CA THR A 438 -15.34 -12.17 3.57
C THR A 438 -16.52 -11.43 2.98
N GLY A 439 -16.43 -10.99 1.74
CA GLY A 439 -17.45 -10.21 1.05
C GLY A 439 -18.80 -10.90 1.05
N GLY A 440 -19.76 -10.31 1.76
CA GLY A 440 -21.15 -10.78 1.79
C GLY A 440 -21.81 -10.58 3.15
N GLY A 441 -22.13 -9.34 3.52
CA GLY A 441 -22.96 -9.09 4.69
C GLY A 441 -23.02 -7.60 5.02
N SER A 442 -24.11 -6.95 4.62
CA SER A 442 -24.46 -5.61 5.05
C SER A 442 -24.66 -5.59 6.56
N ASN A 443 -23.66 -5.16 7.32
CA ASN A 443 -23.85 -4.81 8.72
C ASN A 443 -24.10 -3.28 8.82
N SER A 444 -25.38 -2.94 8.75
CA SER A 444 -25.89 -1.66 9.19
C SER A 444 -25.66 -1.56 10.71
N ALA A 445 -24.61 -0.89 11.12
CA ALA A 445 -24.48 -0.43 12.51
C ALA A 445 -25.50 0.70 12.73
N SER A 446 -26.68 0.35 13.22
CA SER A 446 -27.65 1.30 13.69
C SER A 446 -27.14 1.97 14.95
N HIS A 447 -26.61 3.19 14.86
CA HIS A 447 -26.48 4.09 15.99
C HIS A 447 -27.89 4.48 16.46
N ARG A 448 -28.34 3.83 17.55
CA ARG A 448 -29.51 4.26 18.27
C ARG A 448 -29.17 5.57 19.02
N TRP A 449 -29.57 6.69 18.46
CA TRP A 449 -29.83 7.89 19.22
C TRP A 449 -31.25 7.80 19.75
N GLY A 450 -31.40 7.55 21.04
CA GLY A 450 -32.68 7.63 21.73
C GLY A 450 -33.07 9.08 21.91
N VAL A 451 -34.12 9.51 21.25
CA VAL A 451 -34.91 10.70 21.62
C VAL A 451 -36.34 10.24 21.77
N PRO A 452 -37.01 10.49 22.91
CA PRO A 452 -38.40 10.07 23.12
C PRO A 452 -39.35 11.00 22.37
N TRP A 453 -40.12 10.47 21.45
CA TRP A 453 -41.26 11.18 20.87
C TRP A 453 -42.55 10.67 21.48
N ALA A 454 -43.33 11.59 21.99
CA ALA A 454 -44.73 11.40 22.41
C ALA A 454 -45.65 11.34 21.18
N PRO A 455 -46.78 10.63 21.23
CA PRO A 455 -47.64 10.44 20.09
C PRO A 455 -48.59 11.62 19.89
N LEU A 456 -48.74 12.07 18.65
CA LEU A 456 -49.86 12.88 18.18
C LEU A 456 -50.62 12.10 17.12
N VAL A 457 -51.86 11.79 17.46
CA VAL A 457 -52.92 11.21 16.65
C VAL A 457 -53.44 12.27 15.67
N GLY A 458 -53.66 11.91 14.40
CA GLY A 458 -54.36 12.74 13.42
C GLY A 458 -54.34 12.11 12.05
N GLY A 459 -55.37 11.34 11.75
CA GLY A 459 -55.60 10.80 10.41
C GLY A 459 -56.08 11.86 9.43
N ILE A 460 -55.89 11.56 8.16
CA ILE A 460 -56.88 11.75 7.04
C ILE A 460 -56.32 11.06 5.82
N SER A 461 -57.11 10.12 5.31
CA SER A 461 -57.02 9.51 3.98
C SER A 461 -57.44 10.50 2.91
N ILE A 462 -56.86 10.45 1.74
CA ILE A 462 -57.60 10.56 0.45
C ILE A 462 -56.72 9.98 -0.68
N ALA A 463 -57.42 9.21 -1.50
CA ALA A 463 -56.94 8.46 -2.63
C ALA A 463 -57.00 9.24 -3.96
N VAL A 464 -56.49 8.58 -5.02
CA VAL A 464 -56.85 8.64 -6.45
C VAL A 464 -56.02 9.57 -7.37
N GLY A 465 -55.47 8.94 -8.39
CA GLY A 465 -55.47 9.48 -9.73
C GLY A 465 -54.29 9.06 -10.61
N ALA A 466 -54.49 8.02 -11.38
CA ALA A 466 -53.64 7.68 -12.54
C ALA A 466 -53.84 8.68 -13.70
N ALA A 467 -52.82 8.89 -14.53
CA ALA A 467 -52.86 8.79 -16.01
C ALA A 467 -51.70 9.54 -16.70
N TRP A 468 -51.01 8.82 -17.56
CA TRP A 468 -50.55 9.06 -18.93
C TRP A 468 -50.07 10.48 -19.36
N MET A 469 -48.80 10.63 -19.64
CA MET A 469 -48.16 10.70 -20.98
C MET A 469 -46.65 10.63 -20.84
#